data_b454e67ded437cb668c02c476a5b8741
#
_entry.id   b454e67ded437cb668c02c476a5b8741
#
_cell.length_a   1.000
_cell.length_b   1.000
_cell.length_c   1.000
_cell.angle_alpha   90.00
_cell.angle_beta   90.00
_cell.angle_gamma   90.00
#
_symmetry.space_group_name_H-M   'P 1'
#
loop_
_entity.id
_entity.type
_entity.pdbx_description
1 polymer ?
#
loop_
_entity_poly.entity_id
_entity_poly.type
_entity_poly.pdbx_seq_one_letter_code
_entity_poly.pdbx_strand_id
1 'polypeptide(L)' 'MSKDKKLKYKGNPSEILDPIEFEGITINSLKHGNTGQILFRYPRKEDGEPCWTTDIDRAKSSILYLKQNRRSILESYT' A
#
# COMPACT_ATOMS: atom_id res chain seq x y z
N MET A 1 -7.99 -27.88 17.17
CA MET A 1 -7.94 -27.17 16.78
C MET A 1 -7.65 -26.88 16.32
N SER A 2 -7.76 -26.75 16.24
CA SER A 2 -7.61 -26.09 15.72
C SER A 2 -7.54 -25.80 15.16
N LYS A 3 -7.43 -26.06 15.10
CA LYS A 3 -7.48 -25.61 14.60
C LYS A 3 -7.70 -25.23 13.94
N ASP A 4 -7.59 -25.20 14.03
CA ASP A 4 -7.90 -24.62 13.30
C ASP A 4 -8.10 -24.13 12.85
N LYS A 5 -8.18 -24.47 12.85
CA LYS A 5 -8.35 -23.82 12.49
C LYS A 5 -8.09 -23.41 11.94
N LYS A 6 -7.77 -23.40 11.95
CA LYS A 6 -7.32 -22.99 11.36
C LYS A 6 -7.18 -22.72 10.45
N LEU A 7 -6.58 -22.49 10.47
CA LEU A 7 -6.51 -22.03 9.28
C LEU A 7 -7.23 -22.59 8.25
N LYS A 8 -7.85 -21.94 7.69
CA LYS A 8 -8.73 -22.43 6.83
C LYS A 8 -8.42 -22.24 5.45
N TYR A 9 -7.97 -21.11 4.99
CA TYR A 9 -7.69 -20.98 3.59
C TYR A 9 -6.39 -21.66 3.24
N LYS A 10 -6.24 -21.99 1.97
CA LYS A 10 -5.17 -22.84 1.54
C LYS A 10 -3.99 -22.10 0.98
N GLY A 11 -4.10 -20.81 0.81
CA GLY A 11 -3.06 -20.05 0.16
C GLY A 11 -1.88 -19.76 1.06
N ASN A 12 -0.84 -19.20 0.48
CA ASN A 12 0.33 -18.74 1.22
C ASN A 12 0.00 -17.43 1.93
N PRO A 13 0.61 -17.17 3.08
CA PRO A 13 0.39 -15.89 3.75
C PRO A 13 0.99 -14.75 2.94
N SER A 14 0.41 -13.58 3.08
CA SER A 14 0.97 -12.38 2.48
C SER A 14 2.28 -12.03 3.18
N GLU A 15 3.18 -11.44 2.43
CA GLU A 15 4.51 -11.11 2.92
C GLU A 15 4.70 -9.59 2.88
N ILE A 16 5.11 -9.02 4.02
CA ILE A 16 5.40 -7.59 4.09
C ILE A 16 6.80 -7.36 3.54
N LEU A 17 6.90 -6.50 2.54
CA LEU A 17 8.17 -6.19 1.91
C LEU A 17 8.74 -4.89 2.46
N ASP A 18 9.99 -4.58 2.09
CA ASP A 18 10.60 -3.35 2.53
C ASP A 18 9.85 -2.16 1.97
N PRO A 19 9.61 -1.12 2.79
CA PRO A 19 8.90 0.06 2.29
C PRO A 19 9.76 0.86 1.33
N ILE A 20 9.09 1.62 0.47
CA ILE A 20 9.74 2.49 -0.50
C ILE A 20 9.55 3.92 -0.05
N GLU A 21 10.65 4.68 0.03
CA GLU A 21 10.56 6.10 0.37
C GLU A 21 10.48 6.92 -0.90
N PHE A 22 9.46 7.76 -0.99
CA PHE A 22 9.25 8.59 -2.16
C PHE A 22 8.73 9.96 -1.72
N GLU A 23 9.48 11.01 -1.99
CA GLU A 23 9.10 12.39 -1.66
C GLU A 23 8.74 12.56 -0.18
N GLY A 24 9.46 11.88 0.69
CA GLY A 24 9.21 11.95 2.12
C GLY A 24 8.04 11.11 2.61
N ILE A 25 7.43 10.36 1.71
CA ILE A 25 6.28 9.50 2.04
C ILE A 25 6.70 8.05 1.96
N THR A 26 6.32 7.26 2.95
CA THR A 26 6.63 5.84 2.98
C THR A 26 5.53 5.08 2.24
N ILE A 27 5.91 4.38 1.18
CA ILE A 27 5.00 3.51 0.44
C ILE A 27 5.21 2.10 0.95
N ASN A 28 4.23 1.59 1.68
CA ASN A 28 4.30 0.22 2.20
C ASN A 28 4.04 -0.76 1.07
N SER A 29 4.80 -1.84 1.05
CA SER A 29 4.71 -2.85 0.00
C SER A 29 4.33 -4.19 0.60
N LEU A 30 3.48 -4.93 -0.11
CA LEU A 30 2.97 -6.21 0.35
C LEU A 30 2.90 -7.17 -0.83
N LYS A 31 3.44 -8.36 -0.65
CA LYS A 31 3.32 -9.40 -1.67
C LYS A 31 2.15 -10.32 -1.30
N HIS A 32 1.15 -10.38 -2.17
CA HIS A 32 -0.02 -11.21 -1.93
C HIS A 32 0.36 -12.69 -2.02
N GLY A 33 0.03 -13.45 -0.99
CA GLY A 33 0.51 -14.81 -0.88
C GLY A 33 0.00 -15.76 -1.95
N ASN A 34 -1.24 -15.59 -2.41
CA ASN A 34 -1.82 -16.50 -3.39
C ASN A 34 -1.48 -16.15 -4.83
N THR A 35 -1.43 -14.86 -5.15
CA THR A 35 -1.23 -14.42 -6.53
C THR A 35 0.20 -14.03 -6.82
N GLY A 36 0.99 -13.74 -5.79
CA GLY A 36 2.34 -13.25 -5.97
C GLY A 36 2.42 -11.79 -6.41
N GLN A 37 1.27 -11.12 -6.51
CA GLN A 37 1.26 -9.71 -6.90
C GLN A 37 1.79 -8.85 -5.76
N ILE A 38 2.50 -7.79 -6.13
CA ILE A 38 3.02 -6.83 -5.17
C ILE A 38 2.08 -5.64 -5.14
N LEU A 39 1.62 -5.28 -3.95
CA LEU A 39 0.70 -4.18 -3.74
C LEU A 39 1.41 -3.05 -3.02
N PHE A 40 1.08 -1.82 -3.40
CA PHE A 40 1.68 -0.63 -2.81
C PHE A 40 0.59 0.21 -2.17
N ARG A 41 0.81 0.58 -0.91
CA ARG A 41 -0.14 1.42 -0.17
C ARG A 41 0.25 2.87 -0.33
N TYR A 42 -0.70 3.71 -0.73
CA TYR A 42 -0.43 5.11 -1.01
C TYR A 42 -1.64 5.96 -0.63
N PRO A 43 -1.44 7.28 -0.41
CA PRO A 43 -2.57 8.17 -0.15
C PRO A 43 -3.28 8.49 -1.46
N ARG A 44 -4.60 8.31 -1.46
CA ARG A 44 -5.42 8.56 -2.63
C ARG A 44 -5.49 10.08 -2.87
N LYS A 45 -5.39 10.49 -4.14
CA LYS A 45 -5.31 11.92 -4.45
C LYS A 45 -6.60 12.68 -4.16
N GLU A 46 -7.72 11.97 -4.08
CA GLU A 46 -9.02 12.60 -3.84
C GLU A 46 -9.18 13.05 -2.39
N ASP A 47 -8.71 12.26 -1.45
CA ASP A 47 -8.97 12.53 -0.04
C ASP A 47 -7.81 12.15 0.88
N GLY A 48 -6.75 11.57 0.35
CA GLY A 48 -5.62 11.17 1.16
C GLY A 48 -5.83 9.87 1.92
N GLU A 49 -6.94 9.20 1.71
CA GLU A 49 -7.18 7.93 2.36
C GLU A 49 -6.27 6.84 1.80
N PRO A 50 -5.86 5.88 2.63
CA PRO A 50 -4.97 4.82 2.14
C PRO A 50 -5.66 3.95 1.10
N CYS A 51 -4.90 3.62 0.07
CA CYS A 51 -5.39 2.83 -1.04
C CYS A 51 -4.27 1.92 -1.51
N TRP A 52 -4.62 0.81 -2.14
CA TRP A 52 -3.63 -0.16 -2.63
C TRP A 52 -3.66 -0.23 -4.14
N THR A 53 -2.50 -0.40 -4.74
CA THR A 53 -2.38 -0.59 -6.19
C THR A 53 -1.24 -1.54 -6.49
N THR A 54 -1.34 -2.23 -7.63
CA THR A 54 -0.24 -3.05 -8.12
C THR A 54 0.73 -2.22 -8.98
N ASP A 55 0.39 -0.96 -9.26
CA ASP A 55 1.16 -0.09 -10.13
C ASP A 55 1.88 0.98 -9.29
N ILE A 56 3.20 0.82 -9.12
CA ILE A 56 3.97 1.75 -8.30
C ILE A 56 3.93 3.17 -8.90
N ASP A 57 3.82 3.29 -10.23
CA ASP A 57 3.76 4.60 -10.85
C ASP A 57 2.47 5.33 -10.47
N ARG A 58 1.38 4.61 -10.32
CA ARG A 58 0.13 5.20 -9.86
C ARG A 58 0.29 5.75 -8.45
N ALA A 59 0.94 5.00 -7.57
CA ALA A 59 1.18 5.46 -6.20
C ALA A 59 2.04 6.72 -6.21
N LYS A 60 3.10 6.74 -7.00
CA LYS A 60 3.99 7.90 -7.07
C LYS A 60 3.27 9.11 -7.65
N SER A 61 2.46 8.91 -8.68
CA SER A 61 1.71 10.01 -9.30
C SER A 61 0.75 10.65 -8.31
N SER A 62 0.06 9.83 -7.52
CA SER A 62 -0.86 10.34 -6.52
C SER A 62 -0.12 11.19 -5.47
N ILE A 63 1.02 10.70 -5.01
CA ILE A 63 1.82 11.44 -4.03
C ILE A 63 2.29 12.77 -4.60
N LEU A 64 2.76 12.78 -5.85
CA LEU A 64 3.19 14.01 -6.49
C LEU A 64 2.05 15.01 -6.66
N TYR A 65 0.88 14.51 -7.04
CA TYR A 65 -0.29 15.36 -7.18
C TYR A 65 -0.63 16.04 -5.84
N LEU A 66 -0.64 15.25 -4.75
CA LEU A 66 -0.94 15.81 -3.45
C LEU A 66 0.10 16.81 -3.01
N LYS A 67 1.37 16.52 -3.27
CA LYS A 67 2.46 17.40 -2.88
C LYS A 67 2.34 18.74 -3.58
N GLN A 68 1.92 18.75 -4.84
CA GLN A 68 1.84 19.97 -5.62
C GLN A 68 0.54 20.73 -5.42
N ASN A 69 -0.56 20.04 -5.14
CA ASN A 69 -1.89 20.64 -5.15
C ASN A 69 -2.61 20.60 -3.81
N ARG A 70 -2.32 19.60 -2.98
CA ARG A 70 -3.04 19.41 -1.72
C ARG A 70 -2.10 18.91 -0.64
N ARG A 71 -1.09 19.68 -0.37
CA ARG A 71 -0.02 19.28 0.55
C ARG A 71 -0.53 18.95 1.95
N SER A 72 -1.53 19.68 2.44
CA SER A 72 -2.04 19.42 3.79
C SER A 72 -2.61 18.02 3.93
N ILE A 73 -3.23 17.51 2.86
CA ILE A 73 -3.75 16.15 2.87
C ILE A 73 -2.59 15.16 2.95
N LEU A 74 -1.53 15.42 2.18
CA LEU A 74 -0.36 14.55 2.18
C LEU A 74 0.32 14.54 3.55
N GLU A 75 0.42 15.69 4.19
CA GLU A 75 1.03 15.80 5.50
C GLU A 75 0.24 15.03 6.55
N SER A 76 -1.07 14.97 6.42
CA SER A 76 -1.92 14.22 7.34
C SER A 76 -1.76 12.71 7.16
N TYR A 77 -1.31 12.27 6.02
CA TYR A 77 -1.15 10.85 5.72
C TYR A 77 0.01 10.24 6.51
N THR A 78 1.07 10.98 6.74
CA THR A 78 2.29 10.46 7.38
C THR A 78 2.24 10.43 8.93
#